data_1bd9761d23ca966476898ddabdff9769
#
_entry.id   1bd9761d23ca966476898ddabdff9769
#
_cell.length_a   1.000
_cell.length_b   1.000
_cell.length_c   1.000
_cell.angle_alpha   90.00
_cell.angle_beta   90.00
_cell.angle_gamma   90.00
#
_symmetry.space_group_name_H-M   'P 1'
#
loop_
_entity.id
_entity.type
_entity.pdbx_description
1 polymer ?
#
loop_
_entity_poly.entity_id
_entity_poly.type
_entity_poly.pdbx_seq_one_letter_code
_entity_poly.pdbx_strand_id
1 'polypeptide(L)'
;AAPSSATSPANAPRVSNNEQKSRDSDARAILESELRKAETRHAELLKEYNNGAPERNALDLRNPQRYTERTAELKASLARSESDIAGIKREIARLPAPAAPTN
;
A
#
# COMPACT_ATOMS: atom_id res chain seq x y z
N ALA A 1 20.49 -29.57 -31.17
CA ALA A 1 20.80 -29.12 -30.08
C ALA A 1 19.98 -28.00 -29.55
N ALA A 2 20.34 -26.87 -29.37
CA ALA A 2 19.65 -25.86 -28.61
C ALA A 2 18.32 -25.37 -29.15
N PRO A 3 17.79 -25.91 -30.15
CA PRO A 3 16.60 -25.33 -30.76
C PRO A 3 15.38 -25.29 -29.91
N SER A 4 15.30 -26.14 -28.97
CA SER A 4 14.12 -26.18 -28.13
C SER A 4 13.84 -24.87 -27.41
N SER A 5 14.89 -24.18 -27.05
CA SER A 5 14.72 -22.93 -26.36
C SER A 5 14.19 -21.85 -27.29
N ALA A 6 14.41 -21.99 -28.55
CA ALA A 6 13.98 -20.97 -29.50
C ALA A 6 12.48 -21.03 -29.75
N THR A 7 11.89 -22.17 -29.56
CA THR A 7 10.47 -22.30 -29.86
C THR A 7 9.58 -21.78 -28.77
N SER A 8 10.00 -21.92 -27.55
CA SER A 8 9.16 -21.51 -26.43
C SER A 8 8.76 -20.07 -26.47
N PRO A 9 9.67 -19.14 -26.73
CA PRO A 9 9.30 -17.74 -26.70
C PRO A 9 8.27 -17.32 -27.70
N ALA A 10 8.16 -18.05 -28.78
CA ALA A 10 7.23 -17.65 -29.83
C ALA A 10 5.77 -17.77 -29.38
N ASN A 11 5.48 -18.77 -28.59
CA ASN A 11 4.12 -19.00 -28.13
C ASN A 11 3.83 -18.29 -26.82
N ALA A 12 4.85 -18.12 -26.00
CA ALA A 12 4.68 -17.52 -24.71
C ALA A 12 3.98 -16.15 -24.75
N PRO A 13 4.33 -15.23 -25.64
CA PRO A 13 3.70 -13.92 -25.63
C PRO A 13 2.19 -13.92 -25.84
N ARG A 14 1.67 -14.84 -26.61
CA ARG A 14 0.24 -14.86 -26.88
C ARG A 14 -0.58 -15.37 -25.73
N VAL A 15 -0.13 -16.46 -25.16
CA VAL A 15 -0.75 -16.98 -23.95
C VAL A 15 -0.64 -15.94 -22.88
N SER A 16 0.51 -15.28 -22.82
CA SER A 16 0.78 -14.29 -21.79
C SER A 16 -0.12 -13.07 -21.85
N ASN A 17 -0.71 -12.74 -22.99
CA ASN A 17 -1.57 -11.56 -23.04
C ASN A 17 -2.75 -11.66 -22.10
N ASN A 18 -3.46 -12.76 -22.16
CA ASN A 18 -4.59 -12.97 -21.27
C ASN A 18 -4.15 -13.20 -19.84
N GLU A 19 -3.08 -13.96 -19.68
CA GLU A 19 -2.52 -14.19 -18.35
C GLU A 19 -1.99 -12.91 -17.74
N GLN A 20 -1.36 -12.08 -18.55
CA GLN A 20 -0.82 -10.81 -18.09
C GLN A 20 -1.92 -9.86 -17.65
N LYS A 21 -3.00 -9.79 -18.40
CA LYS A 21 -4.16 -8.98 -18.02
C LYS A 21 -4.77 -9.45 -16.71
N SER A 22 -4.84 -10.76 -16.57
CA SER A 22 -5.37 -11.37 -15.34
C SER A 22 -4.48 -11.04 -14.15
N ARG A 23 -3.16 -11.17 -14.32
CA ARG A 23 -2.21 -10.85 -13.27
C ARG A 23 -2.25 -9.38 -12.91
N ASP A 24 -2.35 -8.50 -13.90
CA ASP A 24 -2.43 -7.07 -13.68
C ASP A 24 -3.70 -6.71 -12.92
N SER A 25 -4.79 -7.35 -13.28
CA SER A 25 -6.07 -7.15 -12.59
C SER A 25 -5.99 -7.62 -11.14
N ASP A 26 -5.38 -8.78 -10.90
CA ASP A 26 -5.22 -9.32 -9.56
C ASP A 26 -4.29 -8.44 -8.75
N ALA A 27 -3.19 -8.01 -9.35
CA ALA A 27 -2.23 -7.15 -8.67
C ALA A 27 -2.88 -5.83 -8.28
N ARG A 28 -3.68 -5.26 -9.17
CA ARG A 28 -4.38 -4.02 -8.88
C ARG A 28 -5.36 -4.20 -7.74
N ALA A 29 -6.10 -5.29 -7.74
CA ALA A 29 -7.07 -5.57 -6.67
C ALA A 29 -6.38 -5.70 -5.32
N ILE A 30 -5.24 -6.37 -5.29
CA ILE A 30 -4.46 -6.53 -4.06
C ILE A 30 -3.94 -5.18 -3.58
N LEU A 31 -3.37 -4.40 -4.48
CA LEU A 31 -2.82 -3.10 -4.12
C LEU A 31 -3.91 -2.13 -3.66
N GLU A 32 -5.06 -2.17 -4.31
CA GLU A 32 -6.17 -1.32 -3.88
C GLU A 32 -6.70 -1.73 -2.52
N SER A 33 -6.71 -3.02 -2.23
CA SER A 33 -7.08 -3.51 -0.91
C SER A 33 -6.08 -3.05 0.15
N GLU A 34 -4.78 -3.15 -0.18
CA GLU A 34 -3.72 -2.68 0.71
C GLU A 34 -3.80 -1.18 0.94
N LEU A 35 -4.14 -0.44 -0.12
CA LEU A 35 -4.30 1.00 0.00
C LEU A 35 -5.42 1.36 0.97
N ARG A 36 -6.55 0.68 0.86
CA ARG A 36 -7.67 0.94 1.77
C ARG A 36 -7.31 0.63 3.21
N LYS A 37 -6.58 -0.46 3.44
CA LYS A 37 -6.12 -0.80 4.79
C LYS A 37 -5.15 0.24 5.32
N ALA A 38 -4.24 0.68 4.47
CA ALA A 38 -3.26 1.69 4.85
C ALA A 38 -3.93 3.02 5.17
N GLU A 39 -4.92 3.40 4.38
CA GLU A 39 -5.66 4.64 4.60
C GLU A 39 -6.49 4.57 5.88
N THR A 40 -7.09 3.43 6.15
CA THR A 40 -7.85 3.23 7.39
C THR A 40 -6.94 3.35 8.60
N ARG A 41 -5.78 2.69 8.53
CA ARG A 41 -4.81 2.78 9.62
C ARG A 41 -4.30 4.21 9.80
N HIS A 42 -4.07 4.90 8.70
CA HIS A 42 -3.63 6.30 8.76
C HIS A 42 -4.68 7.17 9.45
N ALA A 43 -5.95 6.97 9.12
CA ALA A 43 -7.03 7.71 9.74
C ALA A 43 -7.10 7.43 11.25
N GLU A 44 -6.87 6.18 11.65
CA GLU A 44 -6.84 5.82 13.07
C GLU A 44 -5.67 6.50 13.79
N LEU A 45 -4.51 6.52 13.13
CA LEU A 45 -3.34 7.18 13.71
C LEU A 45 -3.55 8.68 13.85
N LEU A 46 -4.19 9.30 12.86
CA LEU A 46 -4.50 10.72 12.93
C LEU A 46 -5.42 11.03 14.11
N LYS A 47 -6.41 10.18 14.30
CA LYS A 47 -7.35 10.32 15.39
C LYS A 47 -6.64 10.19 16.74
N GLU A 48 -5.79 9.20 16.86
CA GLU A 48 -5.05 8.96 18.09
C GLU A 48 -4.06 10.08 18.37
N TYR A 49 -3.39 10.56 17.34
CA TYR A 49 -2.43 11.65 17.46
C TYR A 49 -3.11 12.96 17.88
N ASN A 50 -4.32 13.19 17.39
CA ASN A 50 -5.15 14.34 17.77
C ASN A 50 -4.39 15.66 17.70
N ASN A 51 -3.80 15.92 16.54
CA ASN A 51 -3.05 17.16 16.28
C ASN A 51 -1.92 17.44 17.28
N GLY A 52 -1.29 16.40 17.78
CA GLY A 52 -0.17 16.52 18.70
C GLY A 52 -0.55 16.49 20.15
N ALA A 53 -1.82 16.24 20.44
CA ALA A 53 -2.31 16.17 21.81
C ALA A 53 -3.16 14.90 22.00
N PRO A 54 -2.54 13.71 21.90
CA PRO A 54 -3.29 12.48 22.12
C PRO A 54 -3.89 12.46 23.51
N GLU A 55 -4.97 11.71 23.66
CA GLU A 55 -5.63 11.60 24.94
C GLU A 55 -4.71 10.93 25.94
N ARG A 56 -4.64 11.50 27.13
CA ARG A 56 -3.78 10.97 28.19
C ARG A 56 -4.48 9.83 28.91
N ASN A 57 -3.74 8.74 29.09
CA ASN A 57 -4.22 7.65 29.92
C ASN A 57 -3.60 7.74 31.31
N ALA A 58 -3.95 6.80 32.18
CA ALA A 58 -3.47 6.82 33.55
C ALA A 58 -1.94 6.75 33.65
N LEU A 59 -1.31 5.97 32.76
CA LEU A 59 0.14 5.86 32.75
C LEU A 59 0.80 7.14 32.33
N ASP A 60 0.22 7.83 31.37
CA ASP A 60 0.72 9.11 30.88
C ASP A 60 0.67 10.16 31.99
N LEU A 61 -0.38 10.13 32.81
CA LEU A 61 -0.52 11.07 33.91
C LEU A 61 0.54 10.83 34.99
N ARG A 62 0.93 9.58 35.17
CA ARG A 62 1.96 9.24 36.14
C ARG A 62 3.35 9.53 35.63
N ASN A 63 3.52 9.48 34.31
CA ASN A 63 4.82 9.63 33.67
C ASN A 63 4.69 10.54 32.46
N PRO A 64 4.87 11.85 32.63
CA PRO A 64 4.74 12.80 31.53
C PRO A 64 5.71 12.53 30.38
N GLN A 65 6.87 11.96 30.68
CA GLN A 65 7.84 11.64 29.64
C GLN A 65 7.30 10.57 28.70
N ARG A 66 6.57 9.60 29.25
CA ARG A 66 5.93 8.57 28.46
C ARG A 66 4.93 9.16 27.46
N TYR A 67 4.19 10.16 27.89
CA TYR A 67 3.26 10.87 27.02
C TYR A 67 4.00 11.56 25.87
N THR A 68 5.09 12.25 26.18
CA THR A 68 5.90 12.91 25.16
C THR A 68 6.45 11.91 24.15
N GLU A 69 6.96 10.78 24.64
CA GLU A 69 7.48 9.72 23.78
C GLU A 69 6.41 9.11 22.90
N ARG A 70 5.24 8.86 23.48
CA ARG A 70 4.13 8.29 22.71
C ARG A 70 3.66 9.26 21.64
N THR A 71 3.61 10.53 21.96
CA THR A 71 3.24 11.56 20.96
C THR A 71 4.24 11.58 19.82
N ALA A 72 5.53 11.51 20.13
CA ALA A 72 6.58 11.48 19.12
C ALA A 72 6.49 10.21 18.26
N GLU A 73 6.19 9.07 18.87
CA GLU A 73 6.02 7.82 18.13
C GLU A 73 4.84 7.86 17.20
N LEU A 74 3.74 8.46 17.63
CA LEU A 74 2.56 8.62 16.79
C LEU A 74 2.89 9.50 15.58
N LYS A 75 3.62 10.57 15.80
CA LYS A 75 4.03 11.45 14.71
C LYS A 75 4.90 10.70 13.70
N ALA A 76 5.84 9.91 14.20
CA ALA A 76 6.70 9.11 13.34
C ALA A 76 5.91 8.04 12.58
N SER A 77 4.93 7.42 13.24
CA SER A 77 4.08 6.42 12.59
C SER A 77 3.23 7.04 11.50
N LEU A 78 2.73 8.26 11.72
CA LEU A 78 1.99 8.98 10.71
C LEU A 78 2.84 9.25 9.48
N ALA A 79 4.08 9.68 9.68
CA ALA A 79 4.99 9.94 8.57
C ALA A 79 5.27 8.67 7.77
N ARG A 80 5.48 7.55 8.46
CA ARG A 80 5.69 6.26 7.80
C ARG A 80 4.44 5.82 7.04
N SER A 81 3.29 6.01 7.64
CA SER A 81 2.01 5.66 7.02
C SER A 81 1.78 6.45 5.74
N GLU A 82 2.08 7.74 5.76
CA GLU A 82 1.97 8.59 4.58
C GLU A 82 2.91 8.12 3.47
N SER A 83 4.11 7.75 3.85
CA SER A 83 5.09 7.24 2.90
C SER A 83 4.63 5.91 2.29
N ASP A 84 4.08 5.03 3.11
CA ASP A 84 3.56 3.74 2.65
C ASP A 84 2.41 3.93 1.67
N ILE A 85 1.49 4.81 2.00
CA ILE A 85 0.36 5.12 1.12
C ILE A 85 0.86 5.65 -0.22
N ALA A 86 1.81 6.58 -0.19
CA ALA A 86 2.38 7.13 -1.42
C ALA A 86 3.05 6.04 -2.24
N GLY A 87 3.74 5.11 -1.59
CA GLY A 87 4.37 3.98 -2.26
C GLY A 87 3.38 3.06 -2.95
N ILE A 88 2.29 2.73 -2.24
CA ILE A 88 1.25 1.87 -2.82
C ILE A 88 0.61 2.55 -4.02
N LYS A 89 0.31 3.84 -3.91
CA LYS A 89 -0.27 4.60 -5.02
C LYS A 89 0.66 4.62 -6.23
N ARG A 90 1.96 4.74 -6.01
CA ARG A 90 2.93 4.69 -7.10
C ARG A 90 2.94 3.32 -7.78
N GLU A 91 2.83 2.26 -7.01
CA GLU A 91 2.79 0.92 -7.58
C GLU A 91 1.54 0.71 -8.42
N ILE A 92 0.40 1.19 -7.93
CA ILE A 92 -0.85 1.13 -8.71
C ILE A 92 -0.69 1.90 -10.01
N ALA A 93 -0.06 3.07 -9.95
CA ALA A 93 0.14 3.91 -11.12
C ALA A 93 1.05 3.28 -12.17
N ARG A 94 1.91 2.36 -11.75
CA ARG A 94 2.80 1.64 -12.68
C ARG A 94 2.10 0.52 -13.40
N LEU A 95 0.97 0.07 -12.89
CA LEU A 95 0.23 -0.99 -13.57
C LEU A 95 -0.43 -0.42 -14.82
N PRO A 96 -0.62 -1.27 -15.84
CA PRO A 96 -1.35 -0.83 -17.02
C PRO A 96 -2.74 -0.37 -16.63
N ALA A 97 -3.24 0.62 -17.34
CA ALA A 97 -4.57 1.13 -17.09
C ALA A 97 -5.60 0.00 -17.28
N PRO A 98 -6.66 -0.02 -16.46
CA PRO A 98 -7.72 -1.00 -16.68
C PRO A 98 -8.31 -0.80 -18.06
N ALA A 99 -8.77 -1.90 -18.65
CA ALA A 99 -9.39 -1.82 -19.97
C ALA A 99 -10.60 -0.90 -19.88
N ALA A 100 -10.66 0.03 -20.81
CA ALA A 100 -11.79 0.94 -20.86
C ALA A 100 -13.06 0.14 -21.19
N PRO A 101 -14.20 0.53 -20.63
CA PRO A 101 -15.43 -0.16 -20.99
C PRO A 101 -15.70 0.03 -22.47
N THR A 102 -16.02 -1.06 -23.10
CA THR A 102 -16.37 -1.00 -24.51
C THR A 102 -17.84 -0.66 -24.63
N ASN A 103 -18.12 0.28 -25.45
CA ASN A 103 -19.51 0.68 -25.65
C ASN A 103 -20.12 0.02 -26.82
#